data_2fda076154b2e23e60fc7f4e7c3d93d4
#
_entry.id   2fda076154b2e23e60fc7f4e7c3d93d4
#
_cell.length_a   1.000
_cell.length_b   1.000
_cell.length_c   1.000
_cell.angle_alpha   90.00
_cell.angle_beta   90.00
_cell.angle_gamma   90.00
#
_symmetry.space_group_name_H-M   'P 1'
#
loop_
_entity.id
_entity.type
_entity.pdbx_description
1 polymer ?
#
loop_
_entity_poly.entity_id
_entity_poly.type
_entity_poly.pdbx_seq_one_letter_code
_entity_poly.pdbx_strand_id
1 'polypeptide(L)'
;PLLSNKESEFLGILSRNIIPDYSVFPKIRLIEFVRPHGSEEAVKELIREVQNITCDFVLKSYDETVLAVIQFGETATVRQQKKKLIIQRVCAMTEISFFEFKNTVDMMGSEDFCQFLRDDEE
;
A
#
# COMPACT_ATOMS: atom_id res chain seq x y z
N PRO A 1 -11.36 -16.41 -3.34
CA PRO A 1 -10.69 -15.98 -2.25
C PRO A 1 -9.27 -15.68 -2.32
N LEU A 2 -9.05 -14.45 -2.63
CA LEU A 2 -7.70 -13.91 -2.74
C LEU A 2 -7.17 -13.44 -1.39
N LEU A 3 -8.06 -13.28 -0.40
CA LEU A 3 -7.69 -12.82 0.92
C LEU A 3 -7.71 -13.96 1.93
N SER A 4 -6.69 -14.01 2.79
CA SER A 4 -6.70 -14.90 3.94
C SER A 4 -7.73 -14.39 4.95
N ASN A 5 -8.05 -15.22 5.95
CA ASN A 5 -8.97 -14.80 7.02
C ASN A 5 -8.44 -13.59 7.77
N LYS A 6 -7.14 -13.54 8.02
CA LYS A 6 -6.52 -12.41 8.70
C LYS A 6 -6.56 -11.15 7.86
N GLU A 7 -6.34 -11.28 6.55
CA GLU A 7 -6.43 -10.14 5.64
C GLU A 7 -7.86 -9.62 5.53
N SER A 8 -8.84 -10.50 5.48
CA SER A 8 -10.25 -10.11 5.44
C SER A 8 -10.65 -9.37 6.71
N GLU A 9 -10.20 -9.84 7.87
CA GLU A 9 -10.45 -9.18 9.13
C GLU A 9 -9.81 -7.80 9.17
N PHE A 10 -8.56 -7.70 8.74
CA PHE A 10 -7.84 -6.44 8.68
C PHE A 10 -8.56 -5.45 7.78
N LEU A 11 -8.96 -5.88 6.59
CA LEU A 11 -9.68 -5.03 5.64
C LEU A 11 -11.00 -4.52 6.23
N GLY A 12 -11.73 -5.39 6.91
CA GLY A 12 -12.99 -5.02 7.54
C GLY A 12 -12.82 -3.96 8.61
N ILE A 13 -11.82 -4.12 9.47
CA ILE A 13 -11.55 -3.17 10.54
C ILE A 13 -11.04 -1.85 9.95
N LEU A 14 -10.14 -1.91 9.00
CA LEU A 14 -9.61 -0.72 8.34
C LEU A 14 -10.74 0.07 7.67
N SER A 15 -11.60 -0.60 6.92
CA SER A 15 -12.70 0.04 6.19
C SER A 15 -13.67 0.76 7.13
N ARG A 16 -13.87 0.24 8.34
CA ARG A 16 -14.75 0.88 9.32
C ARG A 16 -14.13 2.10 10.00
N ASN A 17 -12.81 2.27 9.86
CA ASN A 17 -12.08 3.33 10.56
C ASN A 17 -11.59 4.44 9.65
N ILE A 18 -11.90 4.37 8.37
CA ILE A 18 -11.56 5.44 7.43
C ILE A 18 -12.77 6.32 7.19
N ILE A 19 -12.54 7.56 6.76
CA ILE A 19 -13.62 8.49 6.47
C ILE A 19 -14.37 8.07 5.20
N PRO A 20 -15.65 8.49 5.05
CA PRO A 20 -16.47 8.06 3.91
C PRO A 20 -15.90 8.36 2.52
N ASP A 21 -15.07 9.40 2.41
CA ASP A 21 -14.52 9.81 1.13
C ASP A 21 -13.34 8.93 0.69
N TYR A 22 -12.87 8.04 1.56
CA TYR A 22 -11.74 7.17 1.26
C TYR A 22 -12.21 5.76 0.99
N SER A 23 -11.43 5.04 0.18
CA SER A 23 -11.70 3.64 -0.13
C SER A 23 -10.43 2.82 -0.03
N VAL A 24 -10.56 1.59 0.43
CA VAL A 24 -9.45 0.65 0.53
C VAL A 24 -9.68 -0.48 -0.47
N PHE A 25 -8.66 -0.77 -1.26
CA PHE A 25 -8.70 -1.83 -2.27
C PHE A 25 -7.63 -2.86 -1.97
N PRO A 26 -7.97 -4.16 -1.89
CA PRO A 26 -6.97 -5.20 -1.65
C PRO A 26 -6.33 -5.67 -2.95
N LYS A 27 -5.09 -6.13 -2.85
CA LYS A 27 -4.40 -6.82 -3.93
C LYS A 27 -4.35 -6.02 -5.24
N ILE A 28 -3.80 -4.82 -5.15
CA ILE A 28 -3.62 -3.93 -6.30
C ILE A 28 -2.16 -4.03 -6.77
N ARG A 29 -1.95 -4.25 -8.05
CA ARG A 29 -0.61 -4.33 -8.62
C ARG A 29 0.01 -2.93 -8.62
N LEU A 30 1.27 -2.87 -8.21
CA LEU A 30 2.00 -1.61 -8.14
C LEU A 30 2.00 -0.86 -9.48
N ILE A 31 2.13 -1.58 -10.57
CA ILE A 31 2.19 -0.99 -11.91
C ILE A 31 0.90 -0.28 -12.32
N GLU A 32 -0.22 -0.56 -11.65
CA GLU A 32 -1.50 0.05 -12.00
C GLU A 32 -1.58 1.53 -11.66
N PHE A 33 -0.82 1.98 -10.67
CA PHE A 33 -0.89 3.39 -10.25
C PHE A 33 0.47 4.10 -10.27
N VAL A 34 1.51 3.43 -10.72
CA VAL A 34 2.84 4.03 -10.86
C VAL A 34 3.17 4.20 -12.34
N ARG A 35 3.59 5.41 -12.71
CA ARG A 35 3.95 5.72 -14.09
C ARG A 35 5.44 5.99 -14.18
N PRO A 36 6.22 5.02 -14.70
CA PRO A 36 7.67 5.22 -14.85
C PRO A 36 8.00 6.38 -15.77
N HIS A 37 9.03 7.13 -15.40
CA HIS A 37 9.55 8.23 -16.18
C HIS A 37 11.04 8.04 -16.42
N GLY A 38 11.54 8.58 -17.51
CA GLY A 38 12.95 8.53 -17.85
C GLY A 38 13.20 7.99 -19.23
N SER A 39 14.44 7.55 -19.48
CA SER A 39 14.81 6.96 -20.76
C SER A 39 14.03 5.68 -21.00
N GLU A 40 13.94 5.26 -22.27
CA GLU A 40 13.25 4.04 -22.64
C GLU A 40 13.83 2.82 -21.90
N GLU A 41 15.15 2.77 -21.78
CA GLU A 41 15.81 1.66 -21.08
C GLU A 41 15.48 1.67 -19.58
N ALA A 42 15.52 2.84 -18.95
CA ALA A 42 15.20 2.96 -17.53
C ALA A 42 13.76 2.57 -17.26
N VAL A 43 12.83 2.97 -18.13
CA VAL A 43 11.43 2.61 -18.01
C VAL A 43 11.23 1.11 -18.12
N LYS A 44 11.86 0.48 -19.12
CA LYS A 44 11.77 -0.97 -19.29
C LYS A 44 12.30 -1.73 -18.09
N GLU A 45 13.41 -1.28 -17.54
CA GLU A 45 14.00 -1.92 -16.37
C GLU A 45 13.10 -1.79 -15.14
N LEU A 46 12.54 -0.61 -14.92
CA LEU A 46 11.64 -0.39 -13.81
C LEU A 46 10.38 -1.24 -13.95
N ILE A 47 9.80 -1.31 -15.15
CA ILE A 47 8.63 -2.14 -15.40
C ILE A 47 8.93 -3.60 -15.10
N ARG A 48 10.10 -4.08 -15.55
CA ARG A 48 10.51 -5.46 -15.27
C ARG A 48 10.60 -5.74 -13.79
N GLU A 49 11.08 -4.75 -13.02
CA GLU A 49 11.24 -4.88 -11.59
C GLU A 49 9.90 -4.89 -10.85
N VAL A 50 8.94 -4.05 -11.26
CA VAL A 50 7.70 -3.85 -10.52
C VAL A 50 6.47 -4.58 -11.05
N GLN A 51 6.54 -5.11 -12.27
CA GLN A 51 5.34 -5.63 -12.95
C GLN A 51 4.62 -6.77 -12.22
N ASN A 52 5.35 -7.52 -11.41
CA ASN A 52 4.77 -8.65 -10.67
C ASN A 52 4.54 -8.36 -9.18
N ILE A 53 4.70 -7.11 -8.79
CA ILE A 53 4.53 -6.73 -7.38
C ILE A 53 3.09 -6.32 -7.14
N THR A 54 2.47 -6.97 -6.15
CA THR A 54 1.10 -6.67 -5.71
C THR A 54 1.17 -6.06 -4.32
N CYS A 55 0.50 -4.93 -4.14
CA CYS A 55 0.36 -4.30 -2.83
C CYS A 55 -0.79 -4.96 -2.09
N ASP A 56 -0.63 -5.19 -0.79
CA ASP A 56 -1.68 -5.85 -0.01
C ASP A 56 -2.95 -5.00 0.03
N PHE A 57 -2.81 -3.72 0.34
CA PHE A 57 -3.94 -2.79 0.36
C PHE A 57 -3.49 -1.43 -0.15
N VAL A 58 -4.40 -0.75 -0.85
CA VAL A 58 -4.17 0.60 -1.35
C VAL A 58 -5.31 1.49 -0.90
N LEU A 59 -4.97 2.64 -0.31
CA LEU A 59 -5.95 3.63 0.13
C LEU A 59 -6.05 4.72 -0.92
N LYS A 60 -7.27 4.97 -1.38
CA LYS A 60 -7.56 5.99 -2.38
C LYS A 60 -8.54 7.03 -1.85
N SER A 61 -8.39 8.26 -2.32
CA SER A 61 -9.36 9.31 -2.06
C SER A 61 -10.54 9.17 -3.02
N TYR A 62 -11.56 10.01 -2.84
CA TYR A 62 -12.78 9.95 -3.66
C TYR A 62 -12.49 10.22 -5.15
N ASP A 63 -11.42 10.93 -5.47
CA ASP A 63 -11.05 11.23 -6.86
C ASP A 63 -10.09 10.20 -7.47
N GLU A 64 -10.00 9.01 -6.86
CA GLU A 64 -9.15 7.91 -7.29
C GLU A 64 -7.65 8.15 -7.12
N THR A 65 -7.24 9.19 -6.40
CA THR A 65 -5.84 9.42 -6.08
C THR A 65 -5.36 8.43 -5.04
N VAL A 66 -4.25 7.75 -5.32
CA VAL A 66 -3.65 6.83 -4.36
C VAL A 66 -2.92 7.63 -3.28
N LEU A 67 -3.34 7.47 -2.04
CA LEU A 67 -2.79 8.18 -0.89
C LEU A 67 -1.76 7.37 -0.14
N ALA A 68 -1.95 6.06 -0.06
CA ALA A 68 -1.07 5.20 0.73
C ALA A 68 -1.11 3.77 0.25
N VAL A 69 0.00 3.08 0.47
CA VAL A 69 0.10 1.64 0.34
C VAL A 69 0.25 1.07 1.75
N ILE A 70 -0.52 0.05 2.06
CA ILE A 70 -0.48 -0.60 3.36
C ILE A 70 -0.13 -2.07 3.15
N GLN A 71 1.01 -2.48 3.69
CA GLN A 71 1.45 -3.88 3.64
C GLN A 71 1.12 -4.55 4.97
N PHE A 72 0.66 -5.78 4.90
CA PHE A 72 0.14 -6.50 6.05
C PHE A 72 0.80 -7.87 6.19
N GLY A 73 1.14 -8.23 7.43
CA GLY A 73 1.70 -9.54 7.73
C GLY A 73 3.20 -9.48 7.99
N GLU A 74 3.77 -10.65 8.26
CA GLU A 74 5.19 -10.78 8.55
C GLU A 74 6.03 -10.71 7.27
N THR A 75 7.19 -10.05 7.34
CA THR A 75 8.17 -10.03 6.27
C THR A 75 9.33 -10.95 6.64
N ALA A 76 9.05 -12.23 6.68
CA ALA A 76 10.00 -13.22 7.20
C ALA A 76 11.00 -13.72 6.16
N THR A 77 10.65 -13.74 4.88
CA THR A 77 11.53 -14.28 3.84
C THR A 77 12.30 -13.15 3.15
N VAL A 78 13.43 -13.52 2.53
CA VAL A 78 14.22 -12.59 1.73
C VAL A 78 13.36 -11.99 0.60
N ARG A 79 12.54 -12.83 -0.02
CA ARG A 79 11.67 -12.40 -1.11
C ARG A 79 10.66 -11.34 -0.64
N GLN A 80 10.07 -11.55 0.53
CA GLN A 80 9.12 -10.59 1.10
C GLN A 80 9.80 -9.29 1.46
N GLN A 81 11.02 -9.34 1.97
CA GLN A 81 11.78 -8.14 2.29
C GLN A 81 12.17 -7.35 1.05
N LYS A 82 12.56 -8.03 -0.03
CA LYS A 82 12.85 -7.38 -1.30
C LYS A 82 11.63 -6.67 -1.85
N LYS A 83 10.48 -7.34 -1.84
CA LYS A 83 9.22 -6.77 -2.29
C LYS A 83 8.90 -5.50 -1.50
N LYS A 84 9.01 -5.57 -0.18
CA LYS A 84 8.77 -4.43 0.70
C LYS A 84 9.66 -3.25 0.34
N LEU A 85 10.96 -3.49 0.15
CA LEU A 85 11.90 -2.42 -0.16
C LEU A 85 11.60 -1.76 -1.50
N ILE A 86 11.18 -2.53 -2.49
CA ILE A 86 10.80 -1.98 -3.79
C ILE A 86 9.56 -1.09 -3.66
N ILE A 87 8.53 -1.57 -2.98
CA ILE A 87 7.30 -0.80 -2.77
C ILE A 87 7.63 0.49 -2.00
N GLN A 88 8.42 0.38 -0.95
CA GLN A 88 8.80 1.51 -0.12
C GLN A 88 9.52 2.59 -0.92
N ARG A 89 10.47 2.17 -1.76
CA ARG A 89 11.22 3.08 -2.63
C ARG A 89 10.30 3.78 -3.63
N VAL A 90 9.43 3.01 -4.27
CA VAL A 90 8.50 3.57 -5.25
C VAL A 90 7.55 4.57 -4.59
N CYS A 91 7.04 4.26 -3.41
CA CYS A 91 6.17 5.17 -2.67
C CYS A 91 6.90 6.47 -2.33
N ALA A 92 8.15 6.38 -1.88
CA ALA A 92 8.94 7.56 -1.56
C ALA A 92 9.15 8.45 -2.79
N MET A 93 9.35 7.84 -3.95
CA MET A 93 9.57 8.58 -5.20
C MET A 93 8.31 9.22 -5.76
N THR A 94 7.14 8.70 -5.41
CA THR A 94 5.86 9.15 -5.96
C THR A 94 5.01 9.91 -4.95
N GLU A 95 5.56 10.21 -3.78
CA GLU A 95 4.86 10.92 -2.71
C GLU A 95 3.61 10.18 -2.20
N ILE A 96 3.65 8.86 -2.26
CA ILE A 96 2.62 7.99 -1.70
C ILE A 96 3.12 7.52 -0.34
N SER A 97 2.28 7.62 0.68
CA SER A 97 2.66 7.16 2.03
C SER A 97 2.73 5.64 2.07
N PHE A 98 3.64 5.13 2.88
CA PHE A 98 3.83 3.69 3.03
C PHE A 98 3.66 3.30 4.48
N PHE A 99 2.83 2.29 4.74
CA PHE A 99 2.63 1.74 6.09
C PHE A 99 2.76 0.23 6.04
N GLU A 100 3.28 -0.32 7.12
CA GLU A 100 3.42 -1.76 7.28
C GLU A 100 2.94 -2.16 8.66
N PHE A 101 2.08 -3.17 8.73
CA PHE A 101 1.56 -3.66 9.99
C PHE A 101 1.64 -5.18 10.01
N LYS A 102 2.14 -5.74 11.11
CA LYS A 102 2.24 -7.19 11.27
C LYS A 102 0.87 -7.82 11.51
N ASN A 103 0.00 -7.08 12.16
CA ASN A 103 -1.34 -7.55 12.50
C ASN A 103 -2.26 -6.35 12.72
N THR A 104 -3.53 -6.64 12.97
CA THR A 104 -4.56 -5.61 13.14
C THR A 104 -4.30 -4.74 14.37
N VAL A 105 -3.78 -5.32 15.45
CA VAL A 105 -3.48 -4.57 16.67
C VAL A 105 -2.40 -3.52 16.40
N ASP A 106 -1.39 -3.89 15.62
CA ASP A 106 -0.34 -2.96 15.19
C ASP A 106 -0.93 -1.74 14.50
N MET A 107 -1.86 -1.97 13.59
CA MET A 107 -2.47 -0.90 12.81
C MET A 107 -3.29 0.02 13.72
N MET A 108 -4.10 -0.54 14.62
CA MET A 108 -4.94 0.23 15.52
C MET A 108 -4.12 1.03 16.52
N GLY A 109 -2.94 0.53 16.89
CA GLY A 109 -2.04 1.21 17.82
C GLY A 109 -1.06 2.17 17.17
N SER A 110 -1.08 2.31 15.85
CA SER A 110 -0.13 3.18 15.15
C SER A 110 -0.60 4.63 15.20
N GLU A 111 0.13 5.46 15.95
CA GLU A 111 -0.17 6.89 16.04
C GLU A 111 0.06 7.58 14.68
N ASP A 112 1.12 7.17 13.98
CA ASP A 112 1.45 7.75 12.67
C ASP A 112 0.34 7.51 11.66
N PHE A 113 -0.20 6.30 11.63
CA PHE A 113 -1.27 5.97 10.70
C PHE A 113 -2.56 6.68 11.07
N CYS A 114 -2.91 6.71 12.36
CA CYS A 114 -4.10 7.42 12.83
C CYS A 114 -3.99 8.91 12.53
N GLN A 115 -2.81 9.49 12.71
CA GLN A 115 -2.57 10.90 12.40
C GLN A 115 -2.70 11.15 10.91
N PHE A 116 -2.17 10.25 10.09
CA PHE A 116 -2.28 10.33 8.63
C PHE A 116 -3.74 10.39 8.20
N LEU A 117 -4.58 9.53 8.75
CA LEU A 117 -6.01 9.51 8.42
C LEU A 117 -6.71 10.81 8.84
N ARG A 118 -6.32 11.39 9.97
CA ARG A 118 -6.90 12.64 10.44
C ARG A 118 -6.45 13.85 9.63
N ASP A 119 -5.17 13.89 9.27
CA ASP A 119 -4.61 15.02 8.54
C ASP A 119 -5.27 15.19 7.18
N ASP A 120 -5.63 14.08 6.54
CA ASP A 120 -6.28 14.13 5.24
C ASP A 120 -7.73 14.60 5.32
N GLU A 121 -8.32 14.67 6.50
CA GLU A 121 -9.67 15.18 6.68
C GLU A 121 -9.72 16.71 6.52
N GLU A 122 -8.58 17.34 6.69
CA GLU A 122 -8.47 18.79 6.55
C GLU A 122 -8.18 19.18 5.10
#